data_242643e1ed81c4d87810ecfc9e1efc5b
#
_entry.id   242643e1ed81c4d87810ecfc9e1efc5b
#
_cell.length_a   1.000
_cell.length_b   1.000
_cell.length_c   1.000
_cell.angle_alpha   90.00
_cell.angle_beta   90.00
_cell.angle_gamma   90.00
#
_symmetry.space_group_name_H-M   'P 1'
#
loop_
_entity.id
_entity.type
_entity.pdbx_description
1 polymer ?
#
loop_
_entity_poly.entity_id
_entity_poly.type
_entity_poly.pdbx_seq_one_letter_code
_entity_poly.pdbx_strand_id
1 'polypeptide(L)'
;MKKIIFAVLILVLIFVCYWFISPLFIDKKVSEDLPVVETVNEETVSSETTQTEPVSQTLEIKVGTFTGFDRLHTGSGTAKVISIDGKNYLRFEEDFSVTNGPDLYVGLGENGEYIKGSELEKLKGNMGSQNYELPEGTNPEDVKEVWVWCRAFSVPFAKAILY
;
A
#
# COMPACT_ATOMS: atom_id res chain seq x y z
N MET A 1 42.83 5.67 25.01
CA MET A 1 42.36 5.65 23.59
C MET A 1 41.56 4.40 23.25
N LYS A 2 42.01 3.14 23.48
CA LYS A 2 41.26 1.91 23.12
C LYS A 2 39.88 1.83 23.79
N LYS A 3 39.71 2.22 25.06
CA LYS A 3 38.42 2.22 25.79
C LYS A 3 37.43 3.23 25.20
N ILE A 4 37.92 4.39 24.75
CA ILE A 4 37.04 5.42 24.13
C ILE A 4 36.57 4.94 22.75
N ILE A 5 37.47 4.36 21.95
CA ILE A 5 37.15 3.78 20.63
C ILE A 5 36.08 2.68 20.79
N PHE A 6 36.26 1.80 21.79
CA PHE A 6 35.28 0.73 22.09
C PHE A 6 33.92 1.27 22.49
N ALA A 7 33.88 2.31 23.35
CA ALA A 7 32.63 2.97 23.73
C ALA A 7 31.91 3.62 22.54
N VAL A 8 32.66 4.27 21.64
CA VAL A 8 32.11 4.87 20.42
C VAL A 8 31.54 3.78 19.49
N LEU A 9 32.24 2.65 19.31
CA LEU A 9 31.74 1.55 18.49
C LEU A 9 30.44 0.96 19.05
N ILE A 10 30.31 0.83 20.38
CA ILE A 10 29.07 0.36 21.01
C ILE A 10 27.92 1.36 20.76
N LEU A 11 28.17 2.66 20.93
CA LEU A 11 27.15 3.68 20.65
C LEU A 11 26.67 3.68 19.20
N VAL A 12 27.60 3.53 18.26
CA VAL A 12 27.29 3.40 16.84
C VAL A 12 26.45 2.14 16.58
N LEU A 13 26.81 1.01 17.20
CA LEU A 13 26.07 -0.23 17.08
C LEU A 13 24.65 -0.10 17.63
N ILE A 14 24.48 0.49 18.81
CA ILE A 14 23.17 0.74 19.42
C ILE A 14 22.33 1.67 18.51
N PHE A 15 22.94 2.73 17.98
CA PHE A 15 22.26 3.65 17.08
C PHE A 15 21.79 2.95 15.79
N VAL A 16 22.64 2.13 15.18
CA VAL A 16 22.31 1.34 14.00
C VAL A 16 21.20 0.34 14.32
N CYS A 17 21.31 -0.40 15.42
CA CYS A 17 20.25 -1.32 15.87
C CYS A 17 18.92 -0.60 16.09
N TYR A 18 18.94 0.54 16.78
CA TYR A 18 17.74 1.35 17.01
C TYR A 18 17.12 1.80 15.67
N TRP A 19 17.94 2.26 14.72
CA TRP A 19 17.46 2.73 13.43
C TRP A 19 16.82 1.61 12.58
N PHE A 20 17.38 0.38 12.65
CA PHE A 20 16.83 -0.80 11.97
C PHE A 20 15.59 -1.39 12.65
N ILE A 21 15.52 -1.31 13.98
CA ILE A 21 14.47 -1.95 14.78
C ILE A 21 13.27 -0.99 14.97
N SER A 22 13.52 0.33 15.02
CA SER A 22 12.49 1.35 15.22
C SER A 22 11.29 1.24 14.26
N PRO A 23 11.45 1.02 12.93
CA PRO A 23 10.32 0.89 12.01
C PRO A 23 9.41 -0.31 12.29
N LEU A 24 9.88 -1.32 13.02
CA LEU A 24 9.09 -2.50 13.37
C LEU A 24 8.05 -2.21 14.47
N PHE A 25 8.20 -1.11 15.21
CA PHE A 25 7.36 -0.77 16.36
C PHE A 25 6.60 0.54 16.20
N ILE A 26 6.79 1.25 15.09
CA ILE A 26 6.12 2.52 14.85
C ILE A 26 5.04 2.31 13.81
N ASP A 27 3.77 2.40 14.24
CA ASP A 27 2.65 2.37 13.33
C ASP A 27 2.62 3.65 12.49
N LYS A 28 2.44 3.47 11.19
CA LYS A 28 2.27 4.56 10.23
C LYS A 28 0.87 4.49 9.65
N LYS A 29 -0.02 5.34 10.14
CA LYS A 29 -1.35 5.49 9.55
C LYS A 29 -1.27 6.41 8.34
N VAL A 30 -1.86 5.97 7.23
CA VAL A 30 -2.06 6.74 6.01
C VAL A 30 -3.55 6.98 5.83
N SER A 31 -3.93 8.13 5.28
CA SER A 31 -5.32 8.46 4.97
C SER A 31 -5.33 9.17 3.62
N GLU A 32 -5.33 8.37 2.56
CA GLU A 32 -5.45 8.89 1.19
C GLU A 32 -6.92 8.92 0.79
N ASP A 33 -7.35 10.03 0.20
CA ASP A 33 -8.63 10.14 -0.47
C ASP A 33 -8.63 9.30 -1.76
N LEU A 34 -9.79 9.17 -2.38
CA LEU A 34 -9.88 8.56 -3.71
C LEU A 34 -9.04 9.37 -4.70
N PRO A 35 -8.31 8.71 -5.62
CA PRO A 35 -7.57 9.43 -6.65
C PRO A 35 -8.50 10.31 -7.47
N VAL A 36 -8.16 11.59 -7.60
CA VAL A 36 -8.85 12.52 -8.47
C VAL A 36 -8.01 12.67 -9.73
N VAL A 37 -8.56 12.29 -10.88
CA VAL A 37 -7.89 12.59 -12.15
C VAL A 37 -8.24 14.01 -12.54
N GLU A 38 -7.29 14.93 -12.39
CA GLU A 38 -7.44 16.30 -12.92
C GLU A 38 -7.49 16.21 -14.45
N THR A 39 -8.67 16.32 -15.01
CA THR A 39 -8.79 16.63 -16.44
C THR A 39 -8.34 18.06 -16.63
N VAL A 40 -7.11 18.25 -17.13
CA VAL A 40 -6.62 19.56 -17.56
C VAL A 40 -7.43 19.96 -18.80
N ASN A 41 -8.56 20.62 -18.60
CA ASN A 41 -9.21 21.38 -19.65
C ASN A 41 -8.61 22.79 -19.64
N GLU A 42 -7.59 23.00 -20.48
CA GLU A 42 -7.27 24.34 -20.95
C GLU A 42 -8.41 24.83 -21.82
N GLU A 43 -9.34 25.57 -21.23
CA GLU A 43 -10.09 26.59 -21.99
C GLU A 43 -10.52 27.74 -21.11
N THR A 44 -10.22 28.90 -21.64
CA THR A 44 -10.29 30.26 -21.16
C THR A 44 -11.75 30.74 -21.00
N VAL A 45 -12.00 31.41 -19.88
CA VAL A 45 -12.86 32.61 -19.67
C VAL A 45 -14.39 32.47 -19.62
N SER A 46 -14.87 32.91 -18.49
CA SER A 46 -16.05 33.77 -18.22
C SER A 46 -17.26 33.13 -17.54
N SER A 47 -17.38 33.54 -16.28
CA SER A 47 -18.62 33.85 -15.50
C SER A 47 -19.89 33.02 -15.74
N GLU A 48 -20.23 32.18 -14.81
CA GLU A 48 -21.37 32.32 -13.90
C GLU A 48 -21.60 31.02 -13.10
N THR A 49 -21.86 31.19 -11.87
CA THR A 49 -22.13 30.25 -10.80
C THR A 49 -23.08 29.14 -11.18
N THR A 50 -22.60 27.89 -11.16
CA THR A 50 -23.31 26.71 -10.63
C THR A 50 -22.23 25.68 -10.32
N GLN A 51 -21.96 25.43 -9.04
CA GLN A 51 -21.07 24.36 -8.57
C GLN A 51 -21.71 23.02 -8.90
N THR A 52 -21.37 22.47 -10.05
CA THR A 52 -21.49 21.04 -10.31
C THR A 52 -20.09 20.51 -10.11
N GLU A 53 -19.84 19.91 -8.94
CA GLU A 53 -18.61 19.14 -8.75
C GLU A 53 -18.54 18.08 -9.87
N PRO A 54 -17.38 17.90 -10.53
CA PRO A 54 -17.21 16.82 -11.49
C PRO A 54 -17.33 15.50 -10.71
N VAL A 55 -18.45 14.81 -10.86
CA VAL A 55 -18.64 13.47 -10.32
C VAL A 55 -17.71 12.55 -11.10
N SER A 56 -16.48 12.41 -10.64
CA SER A 56 -15.59 11.36 -11.10
C SER A 56 -16.28 10.02 -10.82
N GLN A 57 -16.60 9.27 -11.86
CA GLN A 57 -17.29 7.99 -11.71
C GLN A 57 -16.29 6.95 -11.22
N THR A 58 -16.32 6.68 -9.93
CA THR A 58 -15.59 5.55 -9.33
C THR A 58 -16.42 4.28 -9.53
N LEU A 59 -15.86 3.33 -10.26
CA LEU A 59 -16.43 1.99 -10.40
C LEU A 59 -15.64 1.03 -9.49
N GLU A 60 -16.33 0.41 -8.52
CA GLU A 60 -15.79 -0.72 -7.78
C GLU A 60 -15.91 -1.97 -8.65
N ILE A 61 -14.80 -2.62 -8.93
CA ILE A 61 -14.74 -3.79 -9.81
C ILE A 61 -14.68 -5.06 -8.98
N LYS A 62 -13.82 -5.07 -7.95
CA LYS A 62 -13.61 -6.20 -7.06
C LYS A 62 -13.40 -5.74 -5.62
N VAL A 63 -13.74 -6.62 -4.69
CA VAL A 63 -13.54 -6.41 -3.26
C VAL A 63 -13.01 -7.69 -2.61
N GLY A 64 -12.22 -7.56 -1.54
CA GLY A 64 -11.73 -8.66 -0.74
C GLY A 64 -11.33 -8.20 0.66
N THR A 65 -11.12 -9.17 1.54
CA THR A 65 -10.72 -8.92 2.93
C THR A 65 -9.33 -9.47 3.17
N PHE A 66 -8.48 -8.66 3.80
CA PHE A 66 -7.15 -9.08 4.21
C PHE A 66 -7.19 -10.11 5.32
N THR A 67 -6.33 -11.11 5.19
CA THR A 67 -6.03 -12.09 6.23
C THR A 67 -4.52 -12.19 6.40
N GLY A 68 -4.06 -12.34 7.64
CA GLY A 68 -2.65 -12.62 7.93
C GLY A 68 -2.30 -14.10 7.72
N PHE A 69 -1.03 -14.43 7.87
CA PHE A 69 -0.50 -15.78 7.67
C PHE A 69 -0.24 -16.52 8.99
N ASP A 70 0.14 -15.81 10.03
CA ASP A 70 0.45 -16.38 11.34
C ASP A 70 0.31 -15.34 12.47
N ARG A 71 0.77 -15.67 13.68
CA ARG A 71 0.67 -14.77 14.85
C ARG A 71 1.57 -13.55 14.78
N LEU A 72 2.62 -13.58 13.98
CA LEU A 72 3.58 -12.48 13.81
C LEU A 72 3.27 -11.66 12.55
N HIS A 73 2.62 -12.29 11.57
CA HIS A 73 2.24 -11.68 10.31
C HIS A 73 0.72 -11.63 10.23
N THR A 74 0.15 -10.61 10.90
CA THR A 74 -1.30 -10.39 10.94
C THR A 74 -1.71 -9.34 9.93
N GLY A 75 -2.93 -9.48 9.41
CA GLY A 75 -3.52 -8.50 8.51
C GLY A 75 -5.04 -8.56 8.58
N SER A 76 -5.68 -7.42 8.39
CA SER A 76 -7.12 -7.25 8.37
C SER A 76 -7.52 -6.05 7.51
N GLY A 77 -8.80 -5.89 7.27
CA GLY A 77 -9.36 -4.77 6.53
C GLY A 77 -9.68 -5.12 5.08
N THR A 78 -10.12 -4.12 4.35
CA THR A 78 -10.72 -4.27 3.01
C THR A 78 -9.76 -3.80 1.92
N ALA A 79 -9.64 -4.62 0.86
CA ALA A 79 -8.99 -4.26 -0.39
C ALA A 79 -10.04 -4.19 -1.51
N LYS A 80 -9.88 -3.22 -2.43
CA LYS A 80 -10.74 -3.05 -3.61
C LYS A 80 -9.90 -2.85 -4.86
N VAL A 81 -10.38 -3.33 -5.98
CA VAL A 81 -9.97 -2.85 -7.29
C VAL A 81 -11.02 -1.88 -7.78
N ILE A 82 -10.60 -0.66 -8.06
CA ILE A 82 -11.46 0.43 -8.51
C ILE A 82 -10.95 1.00 -9.83
N SER A 83 -11.88 1.50 -10.65
CA SER A 83 -11.55 2.27 -11.85
C SER A 83 -12.05 3.69 -11.68
N ILE A 84 -11.20 4.67 -11.99
CA ILE A 84 -11.51 6.09 -11.94
C ILE A 84 -10.98 6.71 -13.23
N ASP A 85 -11.87 7.25 -14.04
CA ASP A 85 -11.56 7.92 -15.31
C ASP A 85 -10.62 7.11 -16.22
N GLY A 86 -10.85 5.78 -16.28
CA GLY A 86 -10.09 4.87 -17.14
C GLY A 86 -8.75 4.39 -16.57
N LYS A 87 -8.37 4.84 -15.39
CA LYS A 87 -7.22 4.30 -14.63
C LYS A 87 -7.69 3.32 -13.56
N ASN A 88 -6.92 2.27 -13.37
CA ASN A 88 -7.24 1.24 -12.39
C ASN A 88 -6.32 1.34 -11.17
N TYR A 89 -6.91 1.20 -10.00
CA TYR A 89 -6.22 1.28 -8.72
C TYR A 89 -6.56 0.09 -7.84
N LEU A 90 -5.58 -0.34 -7.10
CA LEU A 90 -5.78 -1.15 -5.92
C LEU A 90 -5.89 -0.21 -4.73
N ARG A 91 -7.02 -0.24 -4.03
CA ARG A 91 -7.30 0.59 -2.86
C ARG A 91 -7.39 -0.27 -1.61
N PHE A 92 -6.69 0.13 -0.57
CA PHE A 92 -6.91 -0.33 0.80
C PHE A 92 -7.81 0.67 1.50
N GLU A 93 -8.81 0.18 2.22
CA GLU A 93 -9.76 1.04 2.92
C GLU A 93 -9.24 1.46 4.30
N GLU A 94 -10.00 2.32 4.99
CA GLU A 94 -9.59 2.88 6.28
C GLU A 94 -9.40 1.81 7.38
N ASP A 95 -10.09 0.68 7.25
CA ASP A 95 -10.02 -0.48 8.15
C ASP A 95 -8.77 -1.36 7.95
N PHE A 96 -7.95 -1.05 6.92
CA PHE A 96 -6.73 -1.79 6.64
C PHE A 96 -5.72 -1.69 7.78
N SER A 97 -5.19 -2.84 8.17
CA SER A 97 -4.09 -2.95 9.14
C SER A 97 -3.26 -4.19 8.84
N VAL A 98 -1.95 -4.07 8.98
CA VAL A 98 -0.99 -5.16 8.87
C VAL A 98 0.12 -4.98 9.90
N THR A 99 0.70 -6.07 10.38
CA THR A 99 1.89 -6.02 11.24
C THR A 99 3.03 -5.28 10.54
N ASN A 100 3.77 -4.47 11.27
CA ASN A 100 4.94 -3.76 10.75
C ASN A 100 6.06 -4.71 10.30
N GLY A 101 6.76 -4.31 9.26
CA GLY A 101 7.91 -5.02 8.72
C GLY A 101 8.92 -4.07 8.09
N PRO A 102 10.19 -4.49 7.93
CA PRO A 102 11.28 -3.59 7.53
C PRO A 102 11.23 -3.18 6.06
N ASP A 103 10.63 -4.00 5.19
CA ASP A 103 10.65 -3.77 3.73
C ASP A 103 9.39 -4.34 3.06
N LEU A 104 8.22 -3.79 3.45
CA LEU A 104 6.92 -4.25 2.95
C LEU A 104 6.58 -3.61 1.61
N TYR A 105 6.12 -4.46 0.68
CA TYR A 105 5.64 -4.09 -0.65
C TYR A 105 4.23 -4.62 -0.86
N VAL A 106 3.49 -3.90 -1.67
CA VAL A 106 2.22 -4.34 -2.22
C VAL A 106 2.49 -5.01 -3.56
N GLY A 107 1.95 -6.18 -3.76
CA GLY A 107 2.07 -6.94 -5.00
C GLY A 107 0.85 -7.81 -5.25
N LEU A 108 0.89 -8.57 -6.31
CA LEU A 108 -0.22 -9.42 -6.75
C LEU A 108 0.09 -10.89 -6.51
N GLY A 109 -0.98 -11.69 -6.47
CA GLY A 109 -0.91 -13.14 -6.34
C GLY A 109 -2.02 -13.83 -7.11
N GLU A 110 -1.87 -15.12 -7.25
CA GLU A 110 -2.85 -15.99 -7.88
C GLU A 110 -2.76 -17.41 -7.29
N ASN A 111 -3.90 -18.07 -7.13
CA ASN A 111 -4.01 -19.45 -6.62
C ASN A 111 -3.35 -19.66 -5.24
N GLY A 112 -3.33 -18.61 -4.40
CA GLY A 112 -2.74 -18.69 -3.07
C GLY A 112 -1.23 -18.46 -3.03
N GLU A 113 -0.61 -18.09 -4.15
CA GLU A 113 0.83 -17.84 -4.28
C GLU A 113 1.12 -16.40 -4.71
N TYR A 114 2.19 -15.84 -4.13
CA TYR A 114 2.68 -14.53 -4.52
C TYR A 114 3.38 -14.60 -5.89
N ILE A 115 3.02 -13.69 -6.79
CA ILE A 115 3.67 -13.58 -8.10
C ILE A 115 4.94 -12.75 -7.95
N LYS A 116 6.09 -13.40 -8.03
CA LYS A 116 7.39 -12.71 -7.94
C LYS A 116 7.57 -11.72 -9.08
N GLY A 117 7.91 -10.48 -8.74
CA GLY A 117 8.05 -9.40 -9.72
C GLY A 117 6.75 -8.63 -10.00
N SER A 118 5.68 -8.91 -9.25
CA SER A 118 4.41 -8.19 -9.31
C SER A 118 4.33 -7.01 -8.35
N GLU A 119 5.45 -6.62 -7.75
CA GLU A 119 5.49 -5.48 -6.83
C GLU A 119 5.01 -4.21 -7.52
N LEU A 120 3.96 -3.61 -6.98
CA LEU A 120 3.44 -2.31 -7.42
C LEU A 120 4.29 -1.20 -6.81
N GLU A 121 4.20 -1.07 -5.49
CA GLU A 121 4.89 -0.04 -4.72
C GLU A 121 5.26 -0.55 -3.33
N LYS A 122 6.15 0.18 -2.65
CA LYS A 122 6.37 0.01 -1.22
C LYS A 122 5.11 0.36 -0.44
N LEU A 123 4.77 -0.45 0.57
CA LEU A 123 3.64 -0.17 1.45
C LEU A 123 3.79 1.23 2.08
N LYS A 124 2.82 2.11 1.86
CA LYS A 124 2.87 3.51 2.28
C LYS A 124 2.72 3.67 3.80
N GLY A 125 1.92 2.80 4.41
CA GLY A 125 1.75 2.68 5.86
C GLY A 125 1.14 1.34 6.22
N ASN A 126 1.32 0.92 7.46
CA ASN A 126 0.78 -0.36 7.93
C ASN A 126 -0.69 -0.27 8.36
N MET A 127 -1.30 0.92 8.31
CA MET A 127 -2.71 1.17 8.64
C MET A 127 -3.33 2.23 7.73
N GLY A 128 -4.64 2.09 7.49
CA GLY A 128 -5.51 3.11 6.89
C GLY A 128 -5.56 3.10 5.37
N SER A 129 -6.27 4.08 4.79
CA SER A 129 -6.59 4.12 3.37
C SER A 129 -5.39 4.48 2.50
N GLN A 130 -5.16 3.70 1.45
CA GLN A 130 -4.02 3.82 0.53
C GLN A 130 -4.42 3.39 -0.87
N ASN A 131 -3.88 4.06 -1.88
CA ASN A 131 -4.13 3.74 -3.29
C ASN A 131 -2.83 3.35 -3.98
N TYR A 132 -2.89 2.37 -4.87
CA TYR A 132 -1.78 1.90 -5.68
C TYR A 132 -2.24 1.79 -7.12
N GLU A 133 -1.64 2.55 -8.02
CA GLU A 133 -2.00 2.49 -9.43
C GLU A 133 -1.58 1.13 -10.02
N LEU A 134 -2.50 0.46 -10.70
CA LEU A 134 -2.18 -0.76 -11.43
C LEU A 134 -1.42 -0.41 -12.72
N PRO A 135 -0.45 -1.24 -13.14
CA PRO A 135 0.29 -0.99 -14.37
C PRO A 135 -0.65 -0.80 -15.57
N GLU A 136 -0.26 0.11 -16.46
CA GLU A 136 -1.02 0.37 -17.69
C GLU A 136 -1.24 -0.93 -18.48
N GLY A 137 -2.46 -1.12 -18.98
CA GLY A 137 -2.85 -2.35 -19.68
C GLY A 137 -3.24 -3.52 -18.77
N THR A 138 -3.15 -3.38 -17.46
CA THR A 138 -3.68 -4.40 -16.54
C THR A 138 -5.20 -4.44 -16.64
N ASN A 139 -5.77 -5.59 -17.00
CA ASN A 139 -7.21 -5.80 -16.88
C ASN A 139 -7.57 -5.99 -15.38
N PRO A 140 -8.37 -5.09 -14.80
CA PRO A 140 -8.70 -5.16 -13.38
C PRO A 140 -9.44 -6.44 -12.97
N GLU A 141 -10.17 -7.07 -13.91
CA GLU A 141 -10.85 -8.35 -13.69
C GLU A 141 -9.88 -9.53 -13.51
N ASP A 142 -8.65 -9.40 -13.99
CA ASP A 142 -7.62 -10.43 -13.87
C ASP A 142 -6.85 -10.36 -12.54
N VAL A 143 -7.01 -9.28 -11.77
CA VAL A 143 -6.42 -9.17 -10.44
C VAL A 143 -7.17 -10.09 -9.48
N LYS A 144 -6.55 -11.19 -9.05
CA LYS A 144 -7.17 -12.24 -8.22
C LYS A 144 -6.87 -12.08 -6.74
N GLU A 145 -5.65 -11.72 -6.44
CA GLU A 145 -5.18 -11.57 -5.06
C GLU A 145 -4.26 -10.37 -4.94
N VAL A 146 -4.33 -9.69 -3.81
CA VAL A 146 -3.37 -8.69 -3.39
C VAL A 146 -2.60 -9.17 -2.18
N TRP A 147 -1.32 -8.91 -2.15
CA TRP A 147 -0.40 -9.35 -1.12
C TRP A 147 0.37 -8.18 -0.50
N VAL A 148 0.58 -8.27 0.80
CA VAL A 148 1.60 -7.49 1.50
C VAL A 148 2.78 -8.43 1.75
N TRP A 149 3.91 -8.15 1.12
CA TRP A 149 5.08 -9.00 1.04
C TRP A 149 6.32 -8.31 1.59
N CYS A 150 7.06 -8.96 2.47
CA CYS A 150 8.37 -8.48 2.89
C CYS A 150 9.44 -8.92 1.91
N ARG A 151 9.94 -7.99 1.11
CA ARG A 151 10.93 -8.26 0.09
C ARG A 151 12.28 -8.69 0.68
N ALA A 152 12.71 -8.04 1.77
CA ALA A 152 14.00 -8.31 2.41
C ALA A 152 14.14 -9.75 2.93
N PHE A 153 13.04 -10.32 3.42
CA PHE A 153 13.04 -11.68 4.00
C PHE A 153 12.28 -12.70 3.16
N SER A 154 11.66 -12.26 2.07
CA SER A 154 10.85 -13.12 1.19
C SER A 154 9.75 -13.86 1.96
N VAL A 155 9.00 -13.14 2.81
CA VAL A 155 7.90 -13.69 3.60
C VAL A 155 6.60 -12.90 3.41
N PRO A 156 5.44 -13.61 3.43
CA PRO A 156 4.13 -12.97 3.36
C PRO A 156 3.73 -12.37 4.71
N PHE A 157 3.05 -11.22 4.69
CA PHE A 157 2.48 -10.59 5.86
C PHE A 157 0.95 -10.68 5.87
N ALA A 158 0.33 -10.33 4.75
CA ALA A 158 -1.11 -10.43 4.58
C ALA A 158 -1.48 -10.63 3.11
N LYS A 159 -2.65 -11.20 2.85
CA LYS A 159 -3.25 -11.25 1.51
C LYS A 159 -4.75 -11.05 1.57
N ALA A 160 -5.33 -10.55 0.48
CA ALA A 160 -6.76 -10.53 0.24
C ALA A 160 -7.08 -11.22 -1.09
N ILE A 161 -8.07 -12.11 -1.10
CA ILE A 161 -8.64 -12.70 -2.31
C ILE A 161 -9.74 -11.77 -2.79
N LEU A 162 -9.71 -11.42 -4.08
CA LEU A 162 -10.62 -10.45 -4.69
C LEU A 162 -11.69 -11.15 -5.53
N TYR A 163 -12.95 -10.75 -5.34
CA TYR A 163 -14.13 -11.31 -6.00
C TYR A 163 -14.79 -10.30 -6.93
#